data_234c693e56991d525051070581aeaf3e
#
_entry.id   234c693e56991d525051070581aeaf3e
#
_cell.length_a   1.000
_cell.length_b   1.000
_cell.length_c   1.000
_cell.angle_alpha   90.00
_cell.angle_beta   90.00
_cell.angle_gamma   90.00
#
_symmetry.space_group_name_H-M   'P 1'
#
loop_
_entity.id
_entity.type
_entity.pdbx_description
1 polymer ?
#
loop_
_entity_poly.entity_id
_entity_poly.type
_entity_poly.pdbx_seq_one_letter_code
_entity_poly.pdbx_strand_id
1 'polypeptide(L)'
;MRRRSDETFVKRRPAAPAGFYPVEAAGLSWLEQATLEQGGVAVPRVIEVDEAHIVLPRLSELPATVPVATEFGLRLAAMHSAGAPWFGAPPAGWQGDGFIGSLPLAHVHDPTLPAARHWGIFFAGHRILPYARLAHEKGNLSAIDTRTVEKLCERLVAGDPDLTGPEEPPARLHGDLWSGNVLWTEYGAVLIDPAAHGGHRETDLAMLELFGLPWLDRVLDTYQECWPLADGWRERRLIHQLHPLLVHAVLFGPSYGARAGQVARRFVRG
;
A
#
# COMPACT_ATOMS: atom_id res chain seq x y z
N MET A 1 -35.56 16.05 -10.75
CA MET A 1 -35.16 14.67 -10.43
C MET A 1 -33.86 14.40 -11.18
N ARG A 2 -32.69 14.66 -10.55
CA ARG A 2 -31.37 14.36 -11.14
C ARG A 2 -31.27 12.84 -11.29
N ARG A 3 -30.75 12.35 -12.43
CA ARG A 3 -30.62 10.92 -12.68
C ARG A 3 -29.59 10.33 -11.69
N ARG A 4 -29.89 9.19 -11.06
CA ARG A 4 -28.95 8.44 -10.16
C ARG A 4 -27.56 8.24 -10.77
N SER A 5 -27.43 8.27 -12.10
CA SER A 5 -26.16 8.12 -12.83
C SER A 5 -25.18 9.29 -12.65
N ASP A 6 -25.63 10.48 -12.20
CA ASP A 6 -24.77 11.65 -12.02
C ASP A 6 -24.09 11.65 -10.66
N GLU A 7 -24.56 10.85 -9.70
CA GLU A 7 -24.10 10.79 -8.31
C GLU A 7 -23.21 9.57 -8.02
N THR A 8 -23.13 8.62 -8.97
CA THR A 8 -22.37 7.38 -8.78
C THR A 8 -21.27 7.20 -9.82
N PHE A 9 -20.24 6.46 -9.45
CA PHE A 9 -19.15 5.99 -10.29
C PHE A 9 -19.19 4.47 -10.35
N VAL A 10 -19.28 3.89 -11.55
CA VAL A 10 -19.27 2.44 -11.76
C VAL A 10 -17.93 2.03 -12.32
N LYS A 11 -17.18 1.27 -11.55
CA LYS A 11 -15.88 0.71 -11.94
C LYS A 11 -16.10 -0.69 -12.52
N ARG A 12 -15.74 -0.86 -13.78
CA ARG A 12 -15.80 -2.13 -14.50
C ARG A 12 -14.51 -2.36 -15.26
N ARG A 13 -14.03 -3.59 -15.25
CA ARG A 13 -12.84 -4.01 -16.00
C ARG A 13 -13.18 -5.28 -16.78
N PRO A 14 -13.04 -5.28 -18.12
CA PRO A 14 -13.18 -6.51 -18.89
C PRO A 14 -12.21 -7.58 -18.38
N ALA A 15 -12.72 -8.80 -18.17
CA ALA A 15 -11.92 -9.93 -17.66
C ALA A 15 -11.21 -9.66 -16.31
N ALA A 16 -11.86 -8.95 -15.39
CA ALA A 16 -11.36 -8.88 -14.01
C ALA A 16 -11.27 -10.29 -13.43
N PRO A 17 -10.19 -10.64 -12.69
CA PRO A 17 -10.12 -11.92 -12.00
C PRO A 17 -11.28 -12.07 -10.99
N ALA A 18 -11.67 -13.32 -10.69
CA ALA A 18 -12.64 -13.59 -9.65
C ALA A 18 -12.21 -12.98 -8.32
N GLY A 19 -13.12 -12.37 -7.58
CA GLY A 19 -12.85 -11.72 -6.31
C GLY A 19 -12.23 -10.32 -6.42
N PHE A 20 -11.96 -9.79 -7.64
CA PHE A 20 -11.28 -8.50 -7.82
C PHE A 20 -12.05 -7.34 -7.17
N TYR A 21 -13.32 -7.17 -7.47
CA TYR A 21 -14.15 -6.13 -6.85
C TYR A 21 -14.60 -6.46 -5.43
N PRO A 22 -14.94 -7.73 -5.11
CA PRO A 22 -15.24 -8.12 -3.73
C PRO A 22 -14.10 -7.82 -2.74
N VAL A 23 -12.82 -8.04 -3.10
CA VAL A 23 -11.69 -7.72 -2.19
C VAL A 23 -11.48 -6.21 -2.07
N GLU A 24 -11.65 -5.44 -3.14
CA GLU A 24 -11.60 -3.98 -3.10
C GLU A 24 -12.70 -3.44 -2.15
N ALA A 25 -13.93 -3.96 -2.26
CA ALA A 25 -15.03 -3.60 -1.37
C ALA A 25 -14.75 -3.97 0.09
N ALA A 26 -14.17 -5.15 0.35
CA ALA A 26 -13.75 -5.55 1.67
C ALA A 26 -12.66 -4.62 2.23
N GLY A 27 -11.70 -4.22 1.39
CA GLY A 27 -10.66 -3.24 1.73
C GLY A 27 -11.23 -1.88 2.10
N LEU A 28 -12.12 -1.33 1.27
CA LEU A 28 -12.81 -0.07 1.55
C LEU A 28 -13.60 -0.13 2.86
N SER A 29 -14.35 -1.20 3.08
CA SER A 29 -15.13 -1.38 4.32
C SER A 29 -14.22 -1.48 5.55
N TRP A 30 -13.08 -2.16 5.45
CA TRP A 30 -12.12 -2.26 6.55
C TRP A 30 -11.46 -0.92 6.87
N LEU A 31 -11.11 -0.13 5.86
CA LEU A 31 -10.58 1.22 6.04
C LEU A 31 -11.64 2.17 6.60
N GLU A 32 -12.91 2.07 6.15
CA GLU A 32 -14.03 2.86 6.69
C GLU A 32 -14.23 2.67 8.20
N GLN A 33 -14.01 1.44 8.72
CA GLN A 33 -14.05 1.20 10.17
C GLN A 33 -13.06 2.09 10.93
N ALA A 34 -11.80 2.23 10.43
CA ALA A 34 -10.83 3.13 11.05
C ALA A 34 -11.27 4.60 10.98
N THR A 35 -11.95 4.99 9.90
CA THR A 35 -12.50 6.35 9.74
C THR A 35 -13.57 6.63 10.81
N LEU A 36 -14.50 5.69 11.01
CA LEU A 36 -15.62 5.83 11.94
C LEU A 36 -15.20 5.75 13.41
N GLU A 37 -14.27 4.86 13.73
CA GLU A 37 -13.88 4.55 15.12
C GLU A 37 -12.77 5.45 15.64
N GLN A 38 -11.86 5.89 14.78
CA GLN A 38 -10.62 6.57 15.17
C GLN A 38 -10.34 7.87 14.40
N GLY A 39 -11.24 8.28 13.52
CA GLY A 39 -11.05 9.49 12.73
C GLY A 39 -10.01 9.33 11.60
N GLY A 40 -9.83 8.12 11.08
CA GLY A 40 -8.96 7.83 9.95
C GLY A 40 -9.38 8.56 8.66
N VAL A 41 -8.59 8.40 7.60
CA VAL A 41 -8.87 9.02 6.31
C VAL A 41 -10.17 8.49 5.72
N ALA A 42 -10.97 9.36 5.14
CA ALA A 42 -12.21 8.99 4.47
C ALA A 42 -11.95 8.07 3.27
N VAL A 43 -12.85 7.13 3.05
CA VAL A 43 -12.91 6.27 1.86
C VAL A 43 -14.35 6.29 1.30
N PRO A 44 -14.57 6.04 0.02
CA PRO A 44 -15.92 5.97 -0.53
C PRO A 44 -16.65 4.75 0.01
N ARG A 45 -17.89 4.96 0.50
CA ARG A 45 -18.75 3.86 0.92
C ARG A 45 -19.21 3.06 -0.30
N VAL A 46 -19.06 1.74 -0.25
CA VAL A 46 -19.53 0.84 -1.32
C VAL A 46 -21.07 0.86 -1.38
N ILE A 47 -21.62 1.17 -2.55
CA ILE A 47 -23.06 1.18 -2.81
C ILE A 47 -23.52 -0.19 -3.27
N GLU A 48 -22.76 -0.80 -4.19
CA GLU A 48 -23.04 -2.11 -4.75
C GLU A 48 -21.74 -2.76 -5.20
N VAL A 49 -21.63 -4.07 -5.07
CA VAL A 49 -20.49 -4.85 -5.57
C VAL A 49 -20.93 -6.25 -5.98
N ASP A 50 -20.38 -6.72 -7.08
CA ASP A 50 -20.41 -8.11 -7.52
C ASP A 50 -19.06 -8.51 -8.19
N GLU A 51 -19.01 -9.67 -8.82
CA GLU A 51 -17.79 -10.14 -9.53
C GLU A 51 -17.45 -9.29 -10.77
N ALA A 52 -18.39 -8.54 -11.32
CA ALA A 52 -18.22 -7.81 -12.58
C ALA A 52 -17.98 -6.31 -12.37
N HIS A 53 -18.37 -5.75 -11.21
CA HIS A 53 -18.26 -4.31 -10.98
C HIS A 53 -18.35 -3.91 -9.50
N ILE A 54 -17.95 -2.68 -9.22
CA ILE A 54 -18.19 -1.98 -7.95
C ILE A 54 -18.80 -0.61 -8.25
N VAL A 55 -19.78 -0.21 -7.46
CA VAL A 55 -20.45 1.09 -7.53
C VAL A 55 -20.12 1.90 -6.29
N LEU A 56 -19.56 3.08 -6.52
CA LEU A 56 -19.12 4.02 -5.49
C LEU A 56 -19.80 5.38 -5.68
N PRO A 57 -19.86 6.26 -4.67
CA PRO A 57 -20.20 7.67 -4.87
C PRO A 57 -19.22 8.32 -5.85
N ARG A 58 -19.74 9.17 -6.72
CA ARG A 58 -18.89 10.04 -7.56
C ARG A 58 -18.31 11.16 -6.70
N LEU A 59 -17.00 11.24 -6.67
CA LEU A 59 -16.27 12.29 -5.96
C LEU A 59 -15.87 13.40 -6.93
N SER A 60 -15.96 14.63 -6.46
CA SER A 60 -15.45 15.82 -7.19
C SER A 60 -14.08 16.17 -6.65
N GLU A 61 -13.08 16.13 -7.54
CA GLU A 61 -11.71 16.45 -7.18
C GLU A 61 -11.51 17.97 -7.20
N LEU A 62 -10.79 18.46 -6.20
CA LEU A 62 -10.36 19.85 -6.03
C LEU A 62 -8.83 19.92 -5.95
N PRO A 63 -8.21 21.09 -6.16
CA PRO A 63 -6.80 21.26 -5.89
C PRO A 63 -6.45 21.01 -4.42
N ALA A 64 -5.34 20.32 -4.18
CA ALA A 64 -4.79 20.14 -2.85
C ALA A 64 -4.47 21.47 -2.17
N THR A 65 -4.82 21.62 -0.91
CA THR A 65 -4.50 22.82 -0.10
C THR A 65 -3.73 22.42 1.16
N VAL A 66 -2.98 23.37 1.72
CA VAL A 66 -2.21 23.13 2.96
C VAL A 66 -3.09 22.64 4.12
N PRO A 67 -4.27 23.23 4.41
CA PRO A 67 -5.13 22.74 5.48
C PRO A 67 -5.58 21.29 5.27
N VAL A 68 -5.98 20.92 4.05
CA VAL A 68 -6.42 19.56 3.74
C VAL A 68 -5.26 18.57 3.81
N ALA A 69 -4.06 18.95 3.37
CA ALA A 69 -2.85 18.14 3.49
C ALA A 69 -2.45 17.92 4.98
N THR A 70 -2.59 18.97 5.81
CA THR A 70 -2.39 18.89 7.25
C THR A 70 -3.34 17.86 7.87
N GLU A 71 -4.63 17.97 7.59
CA GLU A 71 -5.64 17.05 8.10
C GLU A 71 -5.41 15.63 7.57
N PHE A 72 -4.99 15.47 6.32
CA PHE A 72 -4.67 14.17 5.75
C PHE A 72 -3.57 13.45 6.54
N GLY A 73 -2.48 14.14 6.91
CA GLY A 73 -1.41 13.54 7.73
C GLY A 73 -1.90 13.03 9.08
N LEU A 74 -2.73 13.83 9.78
CA LEU A 74 -3.34 13.44 11.05
C LEU A 74 -4.23 12.19 10.90
N ARG A 75 -5.13 12.21 9.92
CA ARG A 75 -6.08 11.13 9.66
C ARG A 75 -5.39 9.85 9.16
N LEU A 76 -4.28 9.97 8.41
CA LEU A 76 -3.49 8.82 7.98
C LEU A 76 -2.81 8.14 9.16
N ALA A 77 -2.29 8.91 10.12
CA ALA A 77 -1.75 8.35 11.36
C ALA A 77 -2.84 7.60 12.15
N ALA A 78 -4.04 8.17 12.25
CA ALA A 78 -5.18 7.52 12.90
C ALA A 78 -5.60 6.22 12.18
N MET A 79 -5.65 6.22 10.84
CA MET A 79 -5.95 5.02 10.04
C MET A 79 -4.91 3.91 10.28
N HIS A 80 -3.63 4.23 10.21
CA HIS A 80 -2.57 3.26 10.46
C HIS A 80 -2.60 2.73 11.90
N SER A 81 -2.86 3.60 12.91
CA SER A 81 -2.93 3.22 14.33
C SER A 81 -4.14 2.37 14.69
N ALA A 82 -5.18 2.33 13.83
CA ALA A 82 -6.27 1.37 13.96
C ALA A 82 -5.78 -0.09 13.92
N GLY A 83 -4.57 -0.29 13.40
CA GLY A 83 -3.85 -1.54 13.44
C GLY A 83 -4.43 -2.64 12.58
N ALA A 84 -3.69 -3.73 12.53
CA ALA A 84 -4.07 -4.97 11.89
C ALA A 84 -3.72 -6.15 12.80
N PRO A 85 -4.40 -7.30 12.71
CA PRO A 85 -4.16 -8.41 13.62
C PRO A 85 -2.75 -9.05 13.44
N TRP A 86 -2.17 -9.00 12.24
CA TRP A 86 -0.82 -9.46 11.92
C TRP A 86 -0.33 -8.86 10.60
N PHE A 87 0.97 -9.01 10.29
CA PHE A 87 1.52 -8.65 8.99
C PHE A 87 0.96 -9.55 7.88
N GLY A 88 0.50 -8.94 6.79
CA GLY A 88 -0.15 -9.63 5.69
C GLY A 88 -1.60 -10.02 5.95
N ALA A 89 -2.20 -9.64 7.08
CA ALA A 89 -3.61 -9.90 7.34
C ALA A 89 -4.49 -9.34 6.22
N PRO A 90 -5.45 -10.10 5.70
CA PRO A 90 -6.44 -9.57 4.77
C PRO A 90 -7.38 -8.57 5.44
N PRO A 91 -8.16 -7.78 4.69
CA PRO A 91 -9.28 -7.03 5.23
C PRO A 91 -10.23 -7.94 6.04
N ALA A 92 -10.82 -7.41 7.09
CA ALA A 92 -11.70 -8.16 7.98
C ALA A 92 -12.82 -8.88 7.19
N GLY A 93 -12.99 -10.17 7.42
CA GLY A 93 -13.98 -11.01 6.75
C GLY A 93 -13.59 -11.52 5.35
N TRP A 94 -12.48 -11.06 4.77
CA TRP A 94 -11.97 -11.58 3.50
C TRP A 94 -11.10 -12.83 3.71
N GLN A 95 -11.28 -13.84 2.84
CA GLN A 95 -10.57 -15.12 2.95
C GLN A 95 -9.77 -15.50 1.70
N GLY A 96 -9.58 -14.56 0.77
CA GLY A 96 -8.76 -14.79 -0.43
C GLY A 96 -7.53 -13.91 -0.43
N ASP A 97 -6.70 -14.08 -1.45
CA ASP A 97 -5.67 -13.12 -1.79
C ASP A 97 -6.29 -11.82 -2.35
N GLY A 98 -5.52 -10.75 -2.36
CA GLY A 98 -5.89 -9.48 -2.95
C GLY A 98 -5.29 -9.29 -4.34
N PHE A 99 -5.34 -8.05 -4.79
CA PHE A 99 -4.72 -7.62 -6.04
C PHE A 99 -3.97 -6.30 -5.84
N ILE A 100 -2.89 -6.15 -6.60
CA ILE A 100 -2.17 -4.88 -6.79
C ILE A 100 -2.10 -4.59 -8.29
N GLY A 101 -2.88 -3.59 -8.74
CA GLY A 101 -3.16 -3.39 -10.15
C GLY A 101 -3.85 -4.62 -10.76
N SER A 102 -3.14 -5.38 -11.62
CA SER A 102 -3.64 -6.63 -12.21
C SER A 102 -2.94 -7.88 -11.67
N LEU A 103 -2.06 -7.74 -10.70
CA LEU A 103 -1.27 -8.84 -10.17
C LEU A 103 -1.86 -9.35 -8.86
N PRO A 104 -1.75 -10.65 -8.57
CA PRO A 104 -2.10 -11.19 -7.26
C PRO A 104 -1.29 -10.52 -6.14
N LEU A 105 -1.94 -10.24 -5.02
CA LEU A 105 -1.35 -9.75 -3.78
C LEU A 105 -1.61 -10.78 -2.68
N ALA A 106 -0.64 -11.61 -2.40
CA ALA A 106 -0.79 -12.68 -1.41
C ALA A 106 -1.02 -12.12 0.00
N HIS A 107 -2.02 -12.67 0.70
CA HIS A 107 -2.27 -12.44 2.11
C HIS A 107 -1.67 -13.56 2.98
N VAL A 108 -1.48 -13.28 4.26
CA VAL A 108 -1.10 -14.28 5.27
C VAL A 108 -2.36 -14.68 6.01
N HIS A 109 -2.84 -15.90 5.76
CA HIS A 109 -4.10 -16.39 6.36
C HIS A 109 -3.88 -17.15 7.67
N ASP A 110 -2.68 -17.65 7.93
CA ASP A 110 -2.32 -18.33 9.16
C ASP A 110 -1.49 -17.40 10.07
N PRO A 111 -2.07 -16.92 11.19
CA PRO A 111 -1.39 -16.02 12.12
C PRO A 111 -0.24 -16.71 12.90
N THR A 112 -0.10 -18.02 12.80
CA THR A 112 0.99 -18.77 13.46
C THR A 112 2.29 -18.71 12.67
N LEU A 113 2.24 -18.39 11.40
CA LEU A 113 3.42 -18.31 10.54
C LEU A 113 4.38 -17.19 10.96
N PRO A 114 5.71 -17.39 10.81
CA PRO A 114 6.68 -16.34 11.10
C PRO A 114 6.41 -15.02 10.35
N ALA A 115 5.93 -15.11 9.11
CA ALA A 115 5.57 -13.93 8.31
C ALA A 115 4.47 -13.07 8.95
N ALA A 116 3.55 -13.67 9.69
CA ALA A 116 2.50 -12.95 10.41
C ALA A 116 3.05 -12.11 11.57
N ARG A 117 4.18 -12.49 12.13
CA ARG A 117 4.76 -11.90 13.35
C ARG A 117 5.94 -10.97 13.07
N HIS A 118 6.69 -11.19 11.98
CA HIS A 118 7.91 -10.47 11.66
C HIS A 118 7.79 -9.79 10.29
N TRP A 119 7.81 -8.45 10.30
CA TRP A 119 7.67 -7.67 9.09
C TRP A 119 8.70 -8.04 8.00
N GLY A 120 9.97 -8.18 8.34
CA GLY A 120 11.03 -8.51 7.37
C GLY A 120 10.77 -9.83 6.64
N ILE A 121 10.26 -10.86 7.35
CA ILE A 121 9.89 -12.16 6.76
C ILE A 121 8.68 -11.99 5.81
N PHE A 122 7.65 -11.28 6.27
CA PHE A 122 6.48 -10.96 5.46
C PHE A 122 6.86 -10.17 4.20
N PHE A 123 7.60 -9.09 4.37
CA PHE A 123 7.92 -8.18 3.28
C PHE A 123 8.80 -8.86 2.22
N ALA A 124 9.84 -9.59 2.63
CA ALA A 124 10.68 -10.37 1.73
C ALA A 124 9.87 -11.44 0.98
N GLY A 125 9.12 -12.26 1.71
CA GLY A 125 8.45 -13.44 1.16
C GLY A 125 7.18 -13.14 0.35
N HIS A 126 6.41 -12.12 0.74
CA HIS A 126 5.10 -11.84 0.16
C HIS A 126 5.05 -10.54 -0.68
N ARG A 127 6.04 -9.65 -0.53
CA ARG A 127 6.04 -8.34 -1.21
C ARG A 127 7.22 -8.13 -2.15
N ILE A 128 8.39 -8.71 -1.90
CA ILE A 128 9.56 -8.50 -2.75
C ILE A 128 9.80 -9.70 -3.68
N LEU A 129 10.08 -10.87 -3.14
CA LEU A 129 10.53 -12.03 -3.94
C LEU A 129 9.55 -12.46 -5.04
N PRO A 130 8.21 -12.50 -4.81
CA PRO A 130 7.28 -12.91 -5.86
C PRO A 130 7.36 -11.99 -7.09
N TYR A 131 7.40 -10.68 -6.88
CA TYR A 131 7.43 -9.70 -7.97
C TYR A 131 8.83 -9.57 -8.60
N ALA A 132 9.90 -9.78 -7.84
CA ALA A 132 11.25 -9.84 -8.40
C ALA A 132 11.39 -11.00 -9.38
N ARG A 133 10.85 -12.19 -9.05
CA ARG A 133 10.82 -13.37 -9.94
C ARG A 133 9.99 -13.09 -11.19
N LEU A 134 8.78 -12.57 -11.04
CA LEU A 134 7.91 -12.21 -12.17
C LEU A 134 8.56 -11.16 -13.08
N ALA A 135 9.19 -10.14 -12.51
CA ALA A 135 9.91 -9.11 -13.28
C ALA A 135 11.10 -9.71 -14.03
N HIS A 136 11.83 -10.65 -13.41
CA HIS A 136 12.92 -11.37 -14.06
C HIS A 136 12.43 -12.26 -15.21
N GLU A 137 11.40 -13.06 -14.99
CA GLU A 137 10.77 -13.91 -16.01
C GLU A 137 10.30 -13.12 -17.24
N LYS A 138 9.82 -11.89 -17.04
CA LYS A 138 9.45 -10.97 -18.11
C LYS A 138 10.65 -10.23 -18.74
N GLY A 139 11.88 -10.46 -18.29
CA GLY A 139 13.06 -9.76 -18.77
C GLY A 139 13.18 -8.30 -18.28
N ASN A 140 12.35 -7.89 -17.33
CA ASN A 140 12.30 -6.52 -16.80
C ASN A 140 13.20 -6.31 -15.57
N LEU A 141 13.79 -7.36 -15.01
CA LEU A 141 14.79 -7.32 -13.96
C LEU A 141 15.97 -8.20 -14.36
N SER A 142 17.21 -7.65 -14.36
CA SER A 142 18.40 -8.40 -14.74
C SER A 142 18.72 -9.53 -13.76
N ALA A 143 19.37 -10.60 -14.21
CA ALA A 143 19.80 -11.70 -13.33
C ALA A 143 20.75 -11.23 -12.20
N ILE A 144 21.54 -10.18 -12.44
CA ILE A 144 22.42 -9.59 -11.43
C ILE A 144 21.57 -8.87 -10.37
N ASP A 145 20.60 -8.07 -10.79
CA ASP A 145 19.73 -7.34 -9.88
C ASP A 145 18.82 -8.28 -9.11
N THR A 146 18.32 -9.34 -9.74
CA THR A 146 17.54 -10.39 -9.06
C THR A 146 18.32 -10.98 -7.89
N ARG A 147 19.57 -11.43 -8.12
CA ARG A 147 20.44 -11.94 -7.05
C ARG A 147 20.73 -10.90 -5.96
N THR A 148 20.82 -9.63 -6.33
CA THR A 148 21.02 -8.54 -5.35
C THR A 148 19.78 -8.35 -4.48
N VAL A 149 18.59 -8.39 -5.07
CA VAL A 149 17.31 -8.34 -4.36
C VAL A 149 17.16 -9.56 -3.44
N GLU A 150 17.53 -10.76 -3.89
CA GLU A 150 17.51 -11.97 -3.06
C GLU A 150 18.41 -11.84 -1.82
N LYS A 151 19.65 -11.35 -1.98
CA LYS A 151 20.55 -11.07 -0.85
C LYS A 151 20.00 -10.05 0.13
N LEU A 152 19.33 -9.01 -0.37
CA LEU A 152 18.65 -8.05 0.50
C LEU A 152 17.52 -8.72 1.29
N CYS A 153 16.75 -9.61 0.64
CA CYS A 153 15.69 -10.37 1.30
C CYS A 153 16.24 -11.31 2.38
N GLU A 154 17.41 -11.93 2.18
CA GLU A 154 18.08 -12.73 3.22
C GLU A 154 18.37 -11.90 4.47
N ARG A 155 18.85 -10.66 4.32
CA ARG A 155 19.07 -9.74 5.44
C ARG A 155 17.77 -9.32 6.13
N LEU A 156 16.70 -9.03 5.36
CA LEU A 156 15.39 -8.72 5.91
C LEU A 156 14.82 -9.89 6.73
N VAL A 157 14.95 -11.12 6.22
CA VAL A 157 14.51 -12.33 6.92
C VAL A 157 15.33 -12.58 8.18
N ALA A 158 16.62 -12.24 8.18
CA ALA A 158 17.48 -12.32 9.35
C ALA A 158 17.17 -11.24 10.41
N GLY A 159 16.29 -10.28 10.12
CA GLY A 159 15.89 -9.21 11.03
C GLY A 159 16.98 -8.15 11.21
N ASP A 160 17.74 -7.86 10.14
CA ASP A 160 18.79 -6.83 10.16
C ASP A 160 18.20 -5.47 10.57
N PRO A 161 18.59 -4.88 11.72
CA PRO A 161 17.96 -3.69 12.26
C PRO A 161 18.14 -2.44 11.38
N ASP A 162 19.19 -2.38 10.57
CA ASP A 162 19.41 -1.28 9.63
C ASP A 162 18.37 -1.29 8.48
N LEU A 163 17.75 -2.46 8.24
CA LEU A 163 16.76 -2.65 7.20
C LEU A 163 15.32 -2.67 7.76
N THR A 164 15.13 -3.33 8.89
CA THR A 164 13.79 -3.51 9.48
C THR A 164 13.39 -2.37 10.42
N GLY A 165 14.38 -1.63 10.96
CA GLY A 165 14.11 -0.71 12.06
C GLY A 165 13.69 -1.45 13.34
N PRO A 166 13.20 -0.71 14.35
CA PRO A 166 12.65 -1.31 15.56
C PRO A 166 11.35 -2.07 15.24
N GLU A 167 11.00 -3.02 16.10
CA GLU A 167 9.71 -3.70 15.99
C GLU A 167 8.56 -2.72 16.19
N GLU A 168 7.62 -2.73 15.25
CA GLU A 168 6.38 -1.97 15.30
C GLU A 168 5.18 -2.93 15.13
N PRO A 169 4.02 -2.60 15.73
CA PRO A 169 2.82 -3.40 15.49
C PRO A 169 2.35 -3.28 14.04
N PRO A 170 1.65 -4.30 13.49
CA PRO A 170 1.07 -4.21 12.17
C PRO A 170 0.06 -3.06 12.08
N ALA A 171 0.25 -2.21 11.08
CA ALA A 171 -0.64 -1.09 10.76
C ALA A 171 -1.70 -1.50 9.76
N ARG A 172 -2.83 -0.80 9.76
CA ARG A 172 -3.89 -0.92 8.74
C ARG A 172 -3.50 -0.09 7.52
N LEU A 173 -3.00 -0.74 6.47
CA LEU A 173 -2.52 -0.07 5.27
C LEU A 173 -3.61 0.09 4.20
N HIS A 174 -3.50 1.18 3.46
CA HIS A 174 -4.14 1.30 2.15
C HIS A 174 -3.51 0.32 1.15
N GLY A 175 -2.19 0.16 1.18
CA GLY A 175 -1.43 -0.84 0.43
C GLY A 175 -1.10 -0.47 -1.02
N ASP A 176 -1.78 0.53 -1.58
CA ASP A 176 -1.48 1.13 -2.89
C ASP A 176 -1.58 2.67 -2.79
N LEU A 177 -0.91 3.26 -1.80
CA LEU A 177 -1.04 4.67 -1.46
C LEU A 177 -0.09 5.55 -2.26
N TRP A 178 -0.45 5.84 -3.50
CA TRP A 178 0.21 6.85 -4.34
C TRP A 178 -0.72 8.03 -4.63
N SER A 179 -0.19 9.10 -5.18
CA SER A 179 -0.94 10.35 -5.38
C SER A 179 -2.24 10.18 -6.20
N GLY A 180 -2.29 9.24 -7.13
CA GLY A 180 -3.49 8.96 -7.93
C GLY A 180 -4.64 8.30 -7.15
N ASN A 181 -4.32 7.73 -5.97
CA ASN A 181 -5.31 7.12 -5.08
C ASN A 181 -5.69 8.05 -3.91
N VAL A 182 -5.24 9.30 -3.93
CA VAL A 182 -5.61 10.36 -2.97
C VAL A 182 -6.41 11.44 -3.69
N LEU A 183 -7.72 11.43 -3.54
CA LEU A 183 -8.59 12.47 -4.08
C LEU A 183 -8.75 13.59 -3.05
N TRP A 184 -8.40 14.80 -3.47
CA TRP A 184 -8.64 16.02 -2.68
C TRP A 184 -10.06 16.52 -2.97
N THR A 185 -10.89 16.62 -1.96
CA THR A 185 -12.31 16.97 -2.09
C THR A 185 -12.68 18.13 -1.16
N GLU A 186 -13.89 18.66 -1.28
CA GLU A 186 -14.43 19.65 -0.33
C GLU A 186 -14.54 19.14 1.10
N TYR A 187 -14.57 17.79 1.29
CA TYR A 187 -14.67 17.12 2.58
C TYR A 187 -13.30 16.65 3.14
N GLY A 188 -12.21 16.98 2.45
CA GLY A 188 -10.86 16.53 2.80
C GLY A 188 -10.28 15.54 1.81
N ALA A 189 -9.21 14.85 2.20
CA ALA A 189 -8.65 13.76 1.39
C ALA A 189 -9.52 12.50 1.49
N VAL A 190 -9.75 11.85 0.35
CA VAL A 190 -10.49 10.58 0.25
C VAL A 190 -9.61 9.57 -0.46
N LEU A 191 -9.39 8.40 0.13
CA LEU A 191 -8.59 7.32 -0.47
C LEU A 191 -9.48 6.39 -1.28
N ILE A 192 -9.00 6.01 -2.46
CA ILE A 192 -9.69 5.13 -3.41
C ILE A 192 -8.77 3.98 -3.83
N ASP A 193 -9.33 2.92 -4.42
CA ASP A 193 -8.59 1.82 -5.04
C ASP A 193 -7.58 1.12 -4.10
N PRO A 194 -7.96 0.72 -2.89
CA PRO A 194 -7.03 0.12 -1.94
C PRO A 194 -6.61 -1.30 -2.32
N ALA A 195 -5.38 -1.63 -1.99
CA ALA A 195 -4.86 -2.99 -1.87
C ALA A 195 -4.68 -3.33 -0.37
N ALA A 196 -5.74 -3.16 0.42
CA ALA A 196 -5.70 -3.09 1.87
C ALA A 196 -5.22 -4.38 2.52
N HIS A 197 -4.29 -4.26 3.46
CA HIS A 197 -3.76 -5.38 4.24
C HIS A 197 -3.02 -4.88 5.50
N GLY A 198 -2.75 -5.79 6.43
CA GLY A 198 -1.87 -5.52 7.57
C GLY A 198 -0.41 -5.39 7.12
N GLY A 199 0.26 -4.31 7.47
CA GLY A 199 1.65 -4.09 7.06
C GLY A 199 2.41 -3.09 7.92
N HIS A 200 3.57 -2.66 7.48
CA HIS A 200 4.35 -1.63 8.15
C HIS A 200 3.96 -0.25 7.64
N ARG A 201 3.63 0.67 8.53
CA ARG A 201 3.14 2.03 8.17
C ARG A 201 4.06 2.82 7.25
N GLU A 202 5.38 2.62 7.35
CA GLU A 202 6.34 3.26 6.45
C GLU A 202 6.14 2.87 4.97
N THR A 203 5.44 1.74 4.69
CA THR A 203 5.19 1.29 3.30
C THR A 203 4.27 2.26 2.56
N ASP A 204 3.16 2.68 3.16
CA ASP A 204 2.26 3.65 2.55
C ASP A 204 2.92 5.03 2.42
N LEU A 205 3.67 5.47 3.45
CA LEU A 205 4.40 6.74 3.42
C LEU A 205 5.49 6.77 2.34
N ALA A 206 6.24 5.68 2.19
CA ALA A 206 7.26 5.55 1.16
C ALA A 206 6.66 5.55 -0.26
N MET A 207 5.45 5.06 -0.43
CA MET A 207 4.76 5.05 -1.71
C MET A 207 4.25 6.44 -2.11
N LEU A 208 3.72 7.23 -1.15
CA LEU A 208 3.39 8.64 -1.38
C LEU A 208 4.59 9.44 -1.90
N GLU A 209 5.79 9.17 -1.37
CA GLU A 209 7.01 9.84 -1.81
C GLU A 209 7.48 9.37 -3.19
N LEU A 210 7.34 8.08 -3.51
CA LEU A 210 7.86 7.48 -4.74
C LEU A 210 7.32 8.13 -6.01
N PHE A 211 6.04 8.50 -6.00
CA PHE A 211 5.34 9.11 -7.13
C PHE A 211 5.01 10.60 -6.92
N GLY A 212 5.38 11.13 -5.76
CA GLY A 212 5.08 12.49 -5.36
C GLY A 212 3.63 12.68 -4.93
N LEU A 213 3.43 13.57 -3.96
CA LEU A 213 2.12 14.00 -3.49
C LEU A 213 2.17 15.50 -3.27
N PRO A 214 1.15 16.28 -3.65
CA PRO A 214 1.06 17.68 -3.28
C PRO A 214 1.15 17.86 -1.76
N TRP A 215 2.00 18.77 -1.30
CA TRP A 215 2.21 19.08 0.12
C TRP A 215 2.71 17.89 0.96
N LEU A 216 3.49 16.97 0.36
CA LEU A 216 3.97 15.75 1.04
C LEU A 216 4.70 16.05 2.35
N ASP A 217 5.59 17.05 2.36
CA ASP A 217 6.33 17.42 3.59
C ASP A 217 5.35 17.76 4.71
N ARG A 218 4.29 18.52 4.40
CA ARG A 218 3.27 18.89 5.38
C ARG A 218 2.49 17.67 5.89
N VAL A 219 2.16 16.74 5.01
CA VAL A 219 1.51 15.46 5.38
C VAL A 219 2.40 14.66 6.32
N LEU A 220 3.70 14.52 6.00
CA LEU A 220 4.65 13.77 6.81
C LEU A 220 4.92 14.43 8.17
N ASP A 221 5.02 15.77 8.22
CA ASP A 221 5.20 16.51 9.46
C ASP A 221 4.04 16.26 10.43
N THR A 222 2.80 16.43 9.95
CA THR A 222 1.61 16.23 10.78
C THR A 222 1.36 14.76 11.13
N TYR A 223 1.71 13.83 10.25
CA TYR A 223 1.72 12.41 10.57
C TYR A 223 2.63 12.14 11.77
N GLN A 224 3.86 12.67 11.74
CA GLN A 224 4.85 12.48 12.81
C GLN A 224 4.47 13.19 14.12
N GLU A 225 3.74 14.31 14.06
CA GLU A 225 3.20 14.94 15.26
C GLU A 225 2.26 13.99 16.04
N CYS A 226 1.52 13.13 15.34
CA CYS A 226 0.59 12.17 15.93
C CYS A 226 1.24 10.83 16.28
N TRP A 227 2.05 10.32 15.39
CA TRP A 227 2.72 9.04 15.54
C TRP A 227 4.15 9.12 15.02
N PRO A 228 5.11 9.52 15.85
CA PRO A 228 6.51 9.68 15.44
C PRO A 228 7.06 8.45 14.75
N LEU A 229 7.76 8.66 13.64
CA LEU A 229 8.47 7.60 12.93
C LEU A 229 9.79 7.31 13.63
N ALA A 230 10.20 6.06 13.63
CA ALA A 230 11.45 5.63 14.25
C ALA A 230 12.68 6.21 13.54
N ASP A 231 13.76 6.42 14.27
CA ASP A 231 15.02 6.88 13.70
C ASP A 231 15.45 6.02 12.50
N GLY A 232 16.00 6.65 11.48
CA GLY A 232 16.42 5.97 10.24
C GLY A 232 15.28 5.68 9.24
N TRP A 233 14.05 6.09 9.50
CA TRP A 233 12.92 5.86 8.58
C TRP A 233 13.16 6.45 7.18
N ARG A 234 13.85 7.60 7.10
CA ARG A 234 14.16 8.24 5.81
C ARG A 234 15.06 7.39 4.93
N GLU A 235 15.97 6.64 5.51
CA GLU A 235 16.83 5.69 4.82
C GLU A 235 16.06 4.43 4.46
N ARG A 236 15.27 3.88 5.38
CA ARG A 236 14.45 2.67 5.17
C ARG A 236 13.37 2.83 4.13
N ARG A 237 12.85 4.05 3.89
CA ARG A 237 11.83 4.30 2.86
C ARG A 237 12.16 3.68 1.49
N LEU A 238 13.44 3.65 1.11
CA LEU A 238 13.89 3.03 -0.15
C LEU A 238 13.64 1.51 -0.16
N ILE A 239 13.73 0.85 1.00
CA ILE A 239 13.41 -0.58 1.14
C ILE A 239 11.93 -0.79 0.91
N HIS A 240 11.08 0.03 1.53
CA HIS A 240 9.64 -0.02 1.34
C HIS A 240 9.21 0.28 -0.11
N GLN A 241 9.95 1.13 -0.82
CA GLN A 241 9.73 1.42 -2.25
C GLN A 241 10.07 0.24 -3.18
N LEU A 242 10.79 -0.78 -2.73
CA LEU A 242 11.10 -1.94 -3.56
C LEU A 242 9.84 -2.67 -4.03
N HIS A 243 8.83 -2.84 -3.17
CA HIS A 243 7.59 -3.49 -3.56
C HIS A 243 6.90 -2.78 -4.74
N PRO A 244 6.51 -1.50 -4.67
CA PRO A 244 5.90 -0.82 -5.80
C PRO A 244 6.81 -0.74 -7.03
N LEU A 245 8.13 -0.59 -6.87
CA LEU A 245 9.05 -0.61 -8.01
C LEU A 245 9.06 -1.95 -8.74
N LEU A 246 9.03 -3.08 -8.01
CA LEU A 246 8.98 -4.41 -8.60
C LEU A 246 7.62 -4.71 -9.23
N VAL A 247 6.51 -4.31 -8.60
CA VAL A 247 5.17 -4.36 -9.19
C VAL A 247 5.14 -3.59 -10.51
N HIS A 248 5.67 -2.36 -10.52
CA HIS A 248 5.75 -1.54 -11.74
C HIS A 248 6.70 -2.14 -12.79
N ALA A 249 7.78 -2.81 -12.39
CA ALA A 249 8.64 -3.53 -13.32
C ALA A 249 7.87 -4.66 -14.04
N VAL A 250 7.01 -5.38 -13.32
CA VAL A 250 6.17 -6.43 -13.93
C VAL A 250 5.13 -5.84 -14.89
N LEU A 251 4.53 -4.69 -14.55
CA LEU A 251 3.41 -4.09 -15.28
C LEU A 251 3.86 -3.15 -16.41
N PHE A 252 4.93 -2.38 -16.22
CA PHE A 252 5.28 -1.23 -17.06
C PHE A 252 6.68 -1.28 -17.64
N GLY A 253 7.52 -2.26 -17.27
CA GLY A 253 8.76 -2.52 -17.99
C GLY A 253 10.07 -2.25 -17.23
N PRO A 254 11.21 -2.40 -17.96
CA PRO A 254 12.53 -2.58 -17.35
C PRO A 254 13.11 -1.35 -16.63
N SER A 255 12.63 -0.14 -16.90
CA SER A 255 13.11 1.07 -16.22
C SER A 255 12.86 1.01 -14.71
N TYR A 256 11.71 0.46 -14.29
CA TYR A 256 11.40 0.23 -12.88
C TYR A 256 12.25 -0.90 -12.28
N GLY A 257 12.52 -1.95 -13.03
CA GLY A 257 13.42 -3.02 -12.61
C GLY A 257 14.86 -2.52 -12.37
N ALA A 258 15.38 -1.69 -13.27
CA ALA A 258 16.68 -1.05 -13.10
C ALA A 258 16.74 -0.20 -11.83
N ARG A 259 15.67 0.56 -11.54
CA ARG A 259 15.55 1.35 -10.30
C ARG A 259 15.48 0.46 -9.07
N ALA A 260 14.72 -0.62 -9.09
CA ALA A 260 14.66 -1.59 -8.00
C ALA A 260 16.04 -2.23 -7.73
N GLY A 261 16.78 -2.62 -8.78
CA GLY A 261 18.15 -3.12 -8.68
C GLY A 261 19.10 -2.08 -8.09
N GLN A 262 18.97 -0.80 -8.48
CA GLN A 262 19.78 0.29 -7.92
C GLN A 262 19.52 0.45 -6.41
N VAL A 263 18.27 0.42 -5.98
CA VAL A 263 17.90 0.47 -4.57
C VAL A 263 18.50 -0.72 -3.82
N ALA A 264 18.31 -1.94 -4.30
CA ALA A 264 18.84 -3.13 -3.64
C ALA A 264 20.37 -3.08 -3.47
N ARG A 265 21.11 -2.64 -4.50
CA ARG A 265 22.58 -2.48 -4.44
C ARG A 265 23.05 -1.54 -3.35
N ARG A 266 22.26 -0.50 -2.99
CA ARG A 266 22.61 0.44 -1.93
C ARG A 266 22.72 -0.25 -0.57
N PHE A 267 21.86 -1.25 -0.32
CA PHE A 267 21.79 -1.94 0.97
C PHE A 267 22.61 -3.25 1.03
N VAL A 268 23.12 -3.76 -0.08
CA VAL A 268 23.92 -5.00 -0.12
C VAL A 268 25.43 -4.73 -0.15
N ARG A 269 25.85 -3.49 -0.46
CA ARG A 269 27.28 -3.10 -0.55
C ARG A 269 27.85 -2.54 0.75
N GLY A 270 27.10 -2.58 1.86
CA GLY A 270 27.56 -2.17 3.18
C GLY A 270 28.31 -3.27 3.92
#